data_51cb399bf5ead740461942796156ce24
#
_entry.id   51cb399bf5ead740461942796156ce24
#
_cell.length_a   1.000
_cell.length_b   1.000
_cell.length_c   1.000
_cell.angle_alpha   90.00
_cell.angle_beta   90.00
_cell.angle_gamma   90.00
#
_symmetry.space_group_name_H-M   'P 1'
#
loop_
_entity.id
_entity.type
_entity.pdbx_description
1 polymer ?
#
loop_
_entity_poly.entity_id
_entity_poly.type
_entity_poly.pdbx_seq_one_letter_code
_entity_poly.pdbx_strand_id
1 'polypeptide(L)'
;MKKISVMILGAFLMLGASVLSANSQNLQIFSVDNAKGTINAKTVQKAFGDVGVIVDVNNDMNSIFSKRYGSVHHKKYNLAIFTNETIVKKLMNKYPSIGMITPLTMSIYSGADKSINISTLSLAGMARITKIPATNADLIAYSKLVDAALHKALPNGKYLSVNHALNTNKELVTEFTTEFELEDGDTYIDVKNGFKEEFESEISPVGFLVPKSYTYEHDAYDFFDTYSIIRFNAIYPVSKNHPDAGAYAPFSVVIYKKKGDETVHIAYPSISNWIDDLDIKEEATINAVRETQDMMKDILEELTE
;
A
#
# COMPACT_ATOMS: atom_id res chain seq x y z
N MET A 1 11.56 73.04 -8.27
CA MET A 1 12.16 71.70 -8.05
C MET A 1 11.03 70.72 -7.77
N LYS A 2 10.62 69.96 -8.81
CA LYS A 2 9.53 68.95 -8.71
C LYS A 2 10.12 67.63 -8.31
N LYS A 3 9.71 67.09 -7.18
CA LYS A 3 10.06 65.71 -6.75
C LYS A 3 9.18 64.73 -7.50
N ILE A 4 9.80 63.86 -8.31
CA ILE A 4 9.11 62.76 -8.97
C ILE A 4 9.19 61.57 -8.00
N SER A 5 8.04 61.18 -7.46
CA SER A 5 7.88 59.94 -6.67
C SER A 5 7.69 58.77 -7.65
N VAL A 6 8.67 57.89 -7.71
CA VAL A 6 8.54 56.62 -8.43
C VAL A 6 7.79 55.64 -7.56
N MET A 7 6.56 55.32 -7.94
CA MET A 7 5.76 54.27 -7.36
C MET A 7 6.22 52.94 -8.00
N ILE A 8 6.95 52.13 -7.24
CA ILE A 8 7.26 50.75 -7.62
C ILE A 8 6.04 49.91 -7.34
N LEU A 9 5.33 49.54 -8.39
CA LEU A 9 4.21 48.59 -8.31
C LEU A 9 4.81 47.20 -8.24
N GLY A 10 4.97 46.68 -7.02
CA GLY A 10 5.34 45.29 -6.78
C GLY A 10 4.24 44.35 -7.21
N ALA A 11 4.38 43.70 -8.36
CA ALA A 11 3.52 42.59 -8.75
C ALA A 11 3.83 41.40 -7.82
N PHE A 12 2.99 41.22 -6.79
CA PHE A 12 2.93 39.98 -6.04
C PHE A 12 2.39 38.90 -6.99
N LEU A 13 3.29 38.13 -7.59
CA LEU A 13 2.99 36.81 -8.12
C LEU A 13 2.51 35.96 -6.94
N MET A 14 1.21 35.89 -6.71
CA MET A 14 0.62 34.84 -5.92
C MET A 14 0.81 33.53 -6.71
N LEU A 15 1.95 32.89 -6.50
CA LEU A 15 2.02 31.46 -6.70
C LEU A 15 0.94 30.86 -5.79
N GLY A 16 -0.15 30.44 -6.41
CA GLY A 16 -1.16 29.66 -5.76
C GLY A 16 -0.48 28.39 -5.25
N ALA A 17 -0.06 28.42 -3.99
CA ALA A 17 0.11 27.22 -3.25
C ALA A 17 -1.27 26.57 -3.26
N SER A 18 -1.48 25.58 -4.14
CA SER A 18 -2.50 24.59 -3.97
C SER A 18 -2.23 24.04 -2.58
N VAL A 19 -2.99 24.53 -1.60
CA VAL A 19 -3.07 23.93 -0.29
C VAL A 19 -3.49 22.50 -0.63
N LEU A 20 -2.53 21.57 -0.61
CA LEU A 20 -2.83 20.17 -0.47
C LEU A 20 -3.70 20.13 0.77
N SER A 21 -5.00 20.08 0.57
CA SER A 21 -5.95 19.74 1.62
C SER A 21 -5.40 18.42 2.13
N ALA A 22 -4.72 18.48 3.27
CA ALA A 22 -4.25 17.30 3.93
C ALA A 22 -5.53 16.52 4.26
N ASN A 23 -5.93 15.62 3.37
CA ASN A 23 -6.88 14.61 3.70
C ASN A 23 -6.26 13.92 4.91
N SER A 24 -6.84 14.12 6.08
CA SER A 24 -6.45 13.45 7.32
C SER A 24 -6.70 11.93 7.23
N GLN A 25 -7.02 11.43 6.07
CA GLN A 25 -7.44 10.08 5.79
C GLN A 25 -6.30 9.24 5.27
N ASN A 26 -6.24 7.98 5.70
CA ASN A 26 -5.16 7.07 5.34
C ASN A 26 -5.19 6.67 3.87
N LEU A 27 -6.36 6.61 3.26
CA LEU A 27 -6.52 6.30 1.84
C LEU A 27 -7.03 7.52 1.06
N GLN A 28 -6.80 7.49 -0.25
CA GLN A 28 -7.32 8.45 -1.20
C GLN A 28 -8.00 7.71 -2.34
N ILE A 29 -9.12 8.27 -2.82
CA ILE A 29 -9.86 7.75 -3.97
C ILE A 29 -9.84 8.81 -5.05
N PHE A 30 -9.30 8.47 -6.23
CA PHE A 30 -9.28 9.35 -7.39
C PHE A 30 -10.25 8.81 -8.45
N SER A 31 -11.16 9.66 -8.94
CA SER A 31 -12.32 9.26 -9.72
C SER A 31 -12.53 10.11 -10.96
N VAL A 32 -12.99 9.49 -12.04
CA VAL A 32 -13.40 10.19 -13.26
C VAL A 32 -14.62 9.49 -13.90
N ASP A 33 -15.45 10.26 -14.61
CA ASP A 33 -16.49 9.67 -15.46
C ASP A 33 -15.85 8.79 -16.56
N ASN A 34 -16.33 7.58 -16.68
CA ASN A 34 -15.88 6.59 -17.67
C ASN A 34 -17.06 5.94 -18.41
N ALA A 35 -18.12 6.71 -18.65
CA ALA A 35 -19.32 6.23 -19.33
C ALA A 35 -19.01 5.60 -20.70
N LYS A 36 -17.96 6.06 -21.39
CA LYS A 36 -17.46 5.52 -22.65
C LYS A 36 -16.64 4.23 -22.48
N GLY A 37 -16.23 3.87 -21.25
CA GLY A 37 -15.48 2.66 -20.95
C GLY A 37 -14.05 2.63 -21.49
N THR A 38 -13.48 3.79 -21.84
CA THR A 38 -12.13 3.90 -22.44
C THR A 38 -11.01 3.68 -21.45
N ILE A 39 -11.26 3.94 -20.16
CA ILE A 39 -10.29 3.71 -19.08
C ILE A 39 -10.53 2.32 -18.48
N ASN A 40 -9.47 1.58 -18.34
CA ASN A 40 -9.46 0.24 -17.78
C ASN A 40 -8.13 -0.07 -17.09
N ALA A 41 -8.02 -1.23 -16.44
CA ALA A 41 -6.82 -1.61 -15.68
C ALA A 41 -5.52 -1.55 -16.49
N LYS A 42 -5.56 -1.91 -17.79
CA LYS A 42 -4.35 -1.84 -18.65
C LYS A 42 -3.95 -0.41 -18.96
N THR A 43 -4.91 0.49 -19.22
CA THR A 43 -4.61 1.91 -19.48
C THR A 43 -4.08 2.60 -18.21
N VAL A 44 -4.59 2.22 -17.03
CA VAL A 44 -4.08 2.68 -15.74
C VAL A 44 -2.65 2.20 -15.54
N GLN A 45 -2.38 0.90 -15.71
CA GLN A 45 -1.03 0.34 -15.60
C GLN A 45 -0.03 1.06 -16.51
N LYS A 46 -0.40 1.29 -17.78
CA LYS A 46 0.45 2.03 -18.72
C LYS A 46 0.73 3.45 -18.23
N ALA A 47 -0.30 4.16 -17.76
CA ALA A 47 -0.17 5.54 -17.30
C ALA A 47 0.76 5.68 -16.07
N PHE A 48 0.73 4.71 -15.16
CA PHE A 48 1.66 4.61 -14.04
C PHE A 48 3.09 4.41 -14.54
N GLY A 49 3.30 3.48 -15.48
CA GLY A 49 4.61 3.26 -16.11
C GLY A 49 5.17 4.50 -16.81
N ASP A 50 4.32 5.27 -17.47
CA ASP A 50 4.71 6.50 -18.18
C ASP A 50 5.28 7.59 -17.24
N VAL A 51 5.05 7.50 -15.93
CA VAL A 51 5.60 8.43 -14.92
C VAL A 51 6.65 7.76 -14.01
N GLY A 52 7.10 6.55 -14.34
CA GLY A 52 8.16 5.85 -13.62
C GLY A 52 7.68 5.06 -12.40
N VAL A 53 6.39 4.74 -12.33
CA VAL A 53 5.83 3.82 -11.33
C VAL A 53 5.58 2.47 -11.98
N ILE A 54 6.26 1.44 -11.46
CA ILE A 54 6.14 0.08 -12.00
C ILE A 54 4.93 -0.59 -11.36
N VAL A 55 3.99 -1.04 -12.19
CA VAL A 55 2.84 -1.88 -11.76
C VAL A 55 3.18 -3.33 -12.11
N ASP A 56 3.58 -4.10 -11.11
CA ASP A 56 4.06 -5.48 -11.31
C ASP A 56 2.94 -6.51 -11.40
N VAL A 57 1.84 -6.26 -10.69
CA VAL A 57 0.66 -7.13 -10.68
C VAL A 57 -0.59 -6.28 -10.88
N ASN A 58 -1.52 -6.76 -11.68
CA ASN A 58 -2.80 -6.11 -11.93
C ASN A 58 -3.84 -7.19 -12.24
N ASN A 59 -4.40 -7.78 -11.20
CA ASN A 59 -5.28 -8.94 -11.29
C ASN A 59 -6.76 -8.54 -11.41
N ASP A 60 -7.45 -9.13 -12.38
CA ASP A 60 -8.90 -9.07 -12.49
C ASP A 60 -9.55 -9.95 -11.41
N MET A 61 -10.00 -9.30 -10.34
CA MET A 61 -10.62 -9.98 -9.20
C MET A 61 -11.99 -10.57 -9.55
N ASN A 62 -12.70 -10.02 -10.53
CA ASN A 62 -13.97 -10.57 -10.96
C ASN A 62 -13.83 -11.99 -11.50
N SER A 63 -12.77 -12.25 -12.29
CA SER A 63 -12.45 -13.58 -12.78
C SER A 63 -12.18 -14.56 -11.63
N ILE A 64 -11.43 -14.12 -10.61
CA ILE A 64 -11.10 -14.93 -9.44
C ILE A 64 -12.34 -15.17 -8.58
N PHE A 65 -13.10 -14.13 -8.28
CA PHE A 65 -14.31 -14.21 -7.45
C PHE A 65 -15.41 -15.05 -8.08
N SER A 66 -15.64 -14.89 -9.37
CA SER A 66 -16.59 -15.72 -10.12
C SER A 66 -16.24 -17.20 -10.03
N LYS A 67 -14.96 -17.55 -10.20
CA LYS A 67 -14.48 -18.93 -10.13
C LYS A 67 -14.55 -19.51 -8.72
N ARG A 68 -14.23 -18.72 -7.67
CA ARG A 68 -14.18 -19.21 -6.28
C ARG A 68 -15.53 -19.19 -5.58
N TYR A 69 -16.32 -18.13 -5.82
CA TYR A 69 -17.54 -17.84 -5.06
C TYR A 69 -18.81 -17.81 -5.92
N GLY A 70 -18.68 -18.02 -7.23
CA GLY A 70 -19.82 -18.03 -8.16
C GLY A 70 -20.46 -16.66 -8.41
N SER A 71 -19.90 -15.56 -7.86
CA SER A 71 -20.45 -14.22 -7.99
C SER A 71 -19.38 -13.13 -7.95
N VAL A 72 -19.74 -11.95 -8.47
CA VAL A 72 -18.92 -10.74 -8.48
C VAL A 72 -19.71 -9.58 -7.89
N HIS A 73 -19.01 -8.61 -7.31
CA HIS A 73 -19.64 -7.47 -6.63
C HIS A 73 -19.70 -6.21 -7.50
N HIS A 74 -18.72 -6.05 -8.39
CA HIS A 74 -18.57 -4.85 -9.22
C HIS A 74 -18.48 -5.21 -10.69
N LYS A 75 -18.85 -4.29 -11.57
CA LYS A 75 -18.72 -4.47 -13.02
C LYS A 75 -17.26 -4.63 -13.45
N LYS A 76 -16.34 -3.92 -12.80
CA LYS A 76 -14.88 -4.05 -12.95
C LYS A 76 -14.28 -3.93 -11.56
N TYR A 77 -13.36 -4.82 -11.21
CA TYR A 77 -12.62 -4.78 -9.97
C TYR A 77 -11.26 -5.44 -10.16
N ASN A 78 -10.21 -4.63 -10.10
CA ASN A 78 -8.84 -5.11 -10.14
C ASN A 78 -8.13 -4.72 -8.84
N LEU A 79 -7.24 -5.60 -8.39
CA LEU A 79 -6.23 -5.28 -7.38
C LEU A 79 -4.87 -5.25 -8.06
N ALA A 80 -4.13 -4.20 -7.81
CA ALA A 80 -2.81 -4.02 -8.38
C ALA A 80 -1.80 -3.62 -7.30
N ILE A 81 -0.54 -4.00 -7.53
CA ILE A 81 0.60 -3.59 -6.72
C ILE A 81 1.58 -2.80 -7.56
N PHE A 82 2.18 -1.78 -6.98
CA PHE A 82 3.07 -0.89 -7.69
C PHE A 82 4.18 -0.34 -6.78
N THR A 83 5.31 0.03 -7.36
CA THR A 83 6.46 0.53 -6.63
C THR A 83 7.28 1.54 -7.43
N ASN A 84 8.12 2.29 -6.72
CA ASN A 84 9.25 3.00 -7.29
C ASN A 84 10.49 2.67 -6.47
N GLU A 85 11.30 1.75 -6.97
CA GLU A 85 12.47 1.22 -6.28
C GLU A 85 13.46 2.29 -5.85
N THR A 86 13.67 3.32 -6.67
CA THR A 86 14.61 4.41 -6.37
C THR A 86 14.22 5.17 -5.10
N ILE A 87 12.94 5.48 -4.93
CA ILE A 87 12.45 6.18 -3.73
C ILE A 87 12.45 5.25 -2.53
N VAL A 88 12.03 4.00 -2.72
CA VAL A 88 12.04 2.98 -1.67
C VAL A 88 13.46 2.82 -1.10
N LYS A 89 14.48 2.62 -1.94
CA LYS A 89 15.88 2.47 -1.51
C LYS A 89 16.39 3.69 -0.74
N LYS A 90 16.01 4.90 -1.12
CA LYS A 90 16.35 6.12 -0.34
C LYS A 90 15.73 6.12 1.05
N LEU A 91 14.46 5.71 1.15
CA LEU A 91 13.75 5.67 2.43
C LEU A 91 14.27 4.54 3.33
N MET A 92 14.61 3.38 2.78
CA MET A 92 15.15 2.22 3.50
C MET A 92 16.40 2.59 4.30
N ASN A 93 17.25 3.48 3.81
CA ASN A 93 18.48 3.88 4.49
C ASN A 93 18.26 4.29 5.96
N LYS A 94 17.14 4.95 6.23
CA LYS A 94 16.80 5.44 7.57
C LYS A 94 15.57 4.78 8.17
N TYR A 95 14.64 4.33 7.33
CA TYR A 95 13.32 3.89 7.73
C TYR A 95 13.01 2.49 7.13
N PRO A 96 13.44 1.40 7.78
CA PRO A 96 13.11 0.05 7.31
C PRO A 96 11.60 -0.20 7.26
N SER A 97 10.84 0.52 8.07
CA SER A 97 9.38 0.49 8.07
C SER A 97 8.71 0.82 6.71
N ILE A 98 9.47 1.41 5.76
CA ILE A 98 8.97 1.60 4.39
C ILE A 98 8.57 0.27 3.74
N GLY A 99 9.17 -0.84 4.14
CA GLY A 99 8.84 -2.18 3.66
C GLY A 99 7.38 -2.57 3.92
N MET A 100 6.74 -2.04 4.96
CA MET A 100 5.33 -2.31 5.26
C MET A 100 4.34 -1.73 4.24
N ILE A 101 4.79 -0.80 3.41
CA ILE A 101 4.00 -0.23 2.30
C ILE A 101 4.72 -0.39 0.95
N THR A 102 5.58 -1.37 0.86
CA THR A 102 6.34 -1.67 -0.36
C THR A 102 6.14 -3.14 -0.73
N PRO A 103 5.47 -3.40 -1.86
CA PRO A 103 4.88 -2.43 -2.79
C PRO A 103 3.66 -1.70 -2.21
N LEU A 104 3.34 -0.52 -2.77
CA LEU A 104 2.04 0.10 -2.58
C LEU A 104 0.97 -0.68 -3.34
N THR A 105 -0.28 -0.53 -2.90
CA THR A 105 -1.41 -1.25 -3.48
C THR A 105 -2.51 -0.30 -3.94
N MET A 106 -3.31 -0.74 -4.88
CA MET A 106 -4.49 -0.02 -5.34
C MET A 106 -5.60 -0.96 -5.79
N SER A 107 -6.85 -0.52 -5.62
CA SER A 107 -7.96 -1.06 -6.39
C SER A 107 -8.30 -0.15 -7.56
N ILE A 108 -8.71 -0.77 -8.69
CA ILE A 108 -9.24 -0.08 -9.86
C ILE A 108 -10.65 -0.65 -10.07
N TYR A 109 -11.67 0.17 -9.84
CA TYR A 109 -13.03 -0.34 -9.80
C TYR A 109 -14.06 0.60 -10.43
N SER A 110 -15.16 0.04 -10.92
CA SER A 110 -16.28 0.80 -11.46
C SER A 110 -17.17 1.31 -10.32
N GLY A 111 -17.47 2.61 -10.33
CA GLY A 111 -18.53 3.18 -9.51
C GLY A 111 -19.94 2.92 -10.07
N ALA A 112 -20.96 3.13 -9.23
CA ALA A 112 -22.36 2.97 -9.61
C ALA A 112 -22.82 3.98 -10.68
N ASP A 113 -22.19 5.15 -10.72
CA ASP A 113 -22.42 6.26 -11.63
C ASP A 113 -21.69 6.16 -12.98
N LYS A 114 -21.17 4.98 -13.29
CA LYS A 114 -20.30 4.70 -14.47
C LYS A 114 -18.92 5.34 -14.37
N SER A 115 -18.51 5.82 -13.23
CA SER A 115 -17.14 6.27 -12.97
C SER A 115 -16.16 5.09 -12.99
N ILE A 116 -14.87 5.41 -13.12
CA ILE A 116 -13.76 4.54 -12.75
C ILE A 116 -13.01 5.20 -11.61
N ASN A 117 -12.70 4.42 -10.59
CA ASN A 117 -12.07 4.86 -9.37
C ASN A 117 -10.76 4.12 -9.16
N ILE A 118 -9.77 4.82 -8.60
CA ILE A 118 -8.54 4.22 -8.10
C ILE A 118 -8.41 4.62 -6.64
N SER A 119 -8.30 3.63 -5.74
CA SER A 119 -7.96 3.88 -4.33
C SER A 119 -6.54 3.41 -4.04
N THR A 120 -5.83 4.16 -3.20
CA THR A 120 -4.49 3.82 -2.70
C THR A 120 -4.20 4.60 -1.41
N LEU A 121 -3.09 4.33 -0.74
CA LEU A 121 -2.69 5.09 0.44
C LEU A 121 -2.42 6.57 0.09
N SER A 122 -2.85 7.45 0.98
CA SER A 122 -2.48 8.87 0.97
C SER A 122 -1.11 9.08 1.61
N LEU A 123 -0.55 10.29 1.51
CA LEU A 123 0.65 10.67 2.28
C LEU A 123 0.45 10.46 3.79
N ALA A 124 -0.72 10.80 4.31
CA ALA A 124 -1.06 10.62 5.73
C ALA A 124 -1.08 9.13 6.10
N GLY A 125 -1.65 8.28 5.25
CA GLY A 125 -1.67 6.83 5.44
C GLY A 125 -0.28 6.22 5.39
N MET A 126 0.54 6.61 4.42
CA MET A 126 1.94 6.18 4.34
C MET A 126 2.70 6.56 5.61
N ALA A 127 2.61 7.82 6.04
CA ALA A 127 3.30 8.32 7.23
C ALA A 127 2.82 7.62 8.51
N ARG A 128 1.52 7.38 8.62
CA ARG A 128 0.92 6.75 9.79
C ARG A 128 1.37 5.30 9.95
N ILE A 129 1.34 4.49 8.89
CA ILE A 129 1.75 3.09 8.91
C ILE A 129 3.25 2.97 9.17
N THR A 130 4.06 3.74 8.43
CA THR A 130 5.53 3.63 8.49
C THR A 130 6.16 4.38 9.65
N LYS A 131 5.40 5.26 10.33
CA LYS A 131 5.93 6.23 11.31
C LYS A 131 7.02 7.16 10.73
N ILE A 132 7.15 7.22 9.40
CA ILE A 132 8.00 8.20 8.72
C ILE A 132 7.31 9.56 8.81
N PRO A 133 7.99 10.62 9.25
CA PRO A 133 7.36 11.94 9.32
C PRO A 133 6.74 12.36 7.98
N ALA A 134 5.50 12.84 8.00
CA ALA A 134 4.82 13.34 6.79
C ALA A 134 5.54 14.53 6.12
N THR A 135 6.50 15.14 6.84
CA THR A 135 7.38 16.19 6.34
C THR A 135 8.66 15.64 5.68
N ASN A 136 8.87 14.31 5.69
CA ASN A 136 10.04 13.71 5.04
C ASN A 136 9.99 13.95 3.53
N ALA A 137 11.08 14.47 2.97
CA ALA A 137 11.14 14.90 1.57
C ALA A 137 10.95 13.72 0.58
N ASP A 138 11.53 12.55 0.89
CA ASP A 138 11.42 11.38 0.01
C ASP A 138 10.02 10.74 0.10
N LEU A 139 9.38 10.73 1.28
CA LEU A 139 7.98 10.27 1.41
C LEU A 139 7.02 11.21 0.67
N ILE A 140 7.24 12.53 0.77
CA ILE A 140 6.48 13.53 -0.01
C ILE A 140 6.71 13.32 -1.52
N ALA A 141 7.95 13.04 -1.93
CA ALA A 141 8.26 12.76 -3.33
C ALA A 141 7.53 11.49 -3.83
N TYR A 142 7.47 10.45 -3.00
CA TYR A 142 6.72 9.23 -3.32
C TYR A 142 5.23 9.52 -3.49
N SER A 143 4.63 10.22 -2.54
CA SER A 143 3.21 10.63 -2.63
C SER A 143 2.91 11.49 -3.86
N LYS A 144 3.78 12.44 -4.21
CA LYS A 144 3.65 13.27 -5.42
C LYS A 144 3.77 12.44 -6.70
N LEU A 145 4.64 11.44 -6.72
CA LEU A 145 4.77 10.54 -7.86
C LEU A 145 3.48 9.72 -8.05
N VAL A 146 2.89 9.22 -6.96
CA VAL A 146 1.59 8.53 -6.99
C VAL A 146 0.50 9.47 -7.49
N ASP A 147 0.44 10.71 -7.01
CA ASP A 147 -0.50 11.74 -7.46
C ASP A 147 -0.38 12.01 -8.97
N ALA A 148 0.86 12.17 -9.47
CA ALA A 148 1.11 12.33 -10.89
C ALA A 148 0.63 11.12 -11.72
N ALA A 149 0.82 9.89 -11.20
CA ALA A 149 0.35 8.67 -11.82
C ALA A 149 -1.19 8.61 -11.89
N LEU A 150 -1.87 8.99 -10.80
CA LEU A 150 -3.33 9.06 -10.75
C LEU A 150 -3.88 10.06 -11.77
N HIS A 151 -3.35 11.28 -11.83
CA HIS A 151 -3.75 12.29 -12.79
C HIS A 151 -3.47 11.87 -14.25
N LYS A 152 -2.38 11.16 -14.49
CA LYS A 152 -2.06 10.61 -15.81
C LYS A 152 -3.02 9.48 -16.20
N ALA A 153 -3.39 8.63 -15.24
CA ALA A 153 -4.28 7.50 -15.47
C ALA A 153 -5.75 7.93 -15.67
N LEU A 154 -6.19 8.94 -14.92
CA LEU A 154 -7.55 9.47 -14.93
C LEU A 154 -7.55 10.98 -15.27
N PRO A 155 -7.35 11.36 -16.53
CA PRO A 155 -7.36 12.76 -16.93
C PRO A 155 -8.70 13.43 -16.56
N ASN A 156 -8.64 14.64 -15.99
CA ASN A 156 -9.78 15.37 -15.43
C ASN A 156 -10.46 14.69 -14.22
N GLY A 157 -9.81 13.70 -13.63
CA GLY A 157 -10.26 13.08 -12.39
C GLY A 157 -10.21 14.05 -11.21
N LYS A 158 -10.89 13.67 -10.13
CA LYS A 158 -10.91 14.41 -8.87
C LYS A 158 -10.84 13.45 -7.69
N TYR A 159 -10.29 13.93 -6.58
CA TYR A 159 -10.35 13.21 -5.31
C TYR A 159 -11.78 13.22 -4.78
N LEU A 160 -12.22 12.05 -4.31
CA LEU A 160 -13.47 11.93 -3.56
C LEU A 160 -13.19 12.21 -2.08
N SER A 161 -14.14 12.85 -1.43
CA SER A 161 -14.12 12.98 0.02
C SER A 161 -14.43 11.63 0.65
N VAL A 162 -13.52 11.13 1.49
CA VAL A 162 -13.71 9.94 2.32
C VAL A 162 -13.85 10.45 3.75
N ASN A 163 -14.99 10.25 4.38
CA ASN A 163 -15.29 10.77 5.71
C ASN A 163 -15.35 9.63 6.74
N HIS A 164 -14.22 8.98 6.95
CA HIS A 164 -14.11 7.97 8.00
C HIS A 164 -13.37 8.54 9.20
N ALA A 165 -13.87 8.28 10.40
CA ALA A 165 -13.18 8.65 11.62
C ALA A 165 -11.98 7.72 11.84
N LEU A 166 -10.77 8.29 11.92
CA LEU A 166 -9.57 7.52 12.24
C LEU A 166 -9.55 7.17 13.73
N ASN A 167 -9.44 5.88 14.05
CA ASN A 167 -9.13 5.45 15.40
C ASN A 167 -7.62 5.50 15.62
N THR A 168 -7.15 6.52 16.34
CA THR A 168 -5.73 6.74 16.62
C THR A 168 -5.17 5.88 17.76
N ASN A 169 -6.03 5.15 18.48
CA ASN A 169 -5.65 4.38 19.66
C ASN A 169 -5.36 2.91 19.37
N LYS A 170 -5.56 2.46 18.12
CA LYS A 170 -5.27 1.09 17.71
C LYS A 170 -3.83 0.92 17.30
N GLU A 171 -3.32 -0.27 17.53
CA GLU A 171 -2.05 -0.73 16.98
C GLU A 171 -2.12 -0.71 15.44
N LEU A 172 -1.17 -0.02 14.81
CA LEU A 172 -1.14 0.17 13.36
C LEU A 172 -0.28 -0.86 12.65
N VAL A 173 0.62 -1.49 13.41
CA VAL A 173 1.65 -2.40 12.93
C VAL A 173 1.71 -3.59 13.86
N THR A 174 1.85 -4.76 13.28
CA THR A 174 2.19 -5.99 14.00
C THR A 174 3.64 -6.30 13.69
N GLU A 175 4.45 -6.48 14.74
CA GLU A 175 5.91 -6.66 14.66
C GLU A 175 6.33 -7.92 15.41
N PHE A 176 7.30 -8.64 14.84
CA PHE A 176 7.98 -9.79 15.44
C PHE A 176 9.48 -9.60 15.31
N THR A 177 10.21 -10.25 16.18
CA THR A 177 11.67 -10.32 16.12
C THR A 177 12.13 -11.73 16.42
N THR A 178 13.18 -12.16 15.75
CA THR A 178 13.88 -13.43 16.02
C THR A 178 15.37 -13.25 15.75
N GLU A 179 16.17 -14.22 16.11
CA GLU A 179 17.58 -14.30 15.76
C GLU A 179 17.80 -15.53 14.86
N PHE A 180 18.54 -15.35 13.77
CA PHE A 180 18.88 -16.48 12.92
C PHE A 180 20.16 -17.12 13.42
N GLU A 181 20.08 -18.36 13.90
CA GLU A 181 21.23 -19.17 14.23
C GLU A 181 21.92 -19.63 12.94
N LEU A 182 23.21 -19.32 12.82
CA LEU A 182 24.03 -19.76 11.68
C LEU A 182 24.81 -21.03 12.08
N GLU A 183 24.62 -22.08 11.32
CA GLU A 183 25.50 -23.25 11.39
C GLU A 183 26.85 -23.00 10.67
N ASP A 184 27.84 -23.86 10.90
CA ASP A 184 29.16 -23.74 10.27
C ASP A 184 29.06 -23.74 8.74
N GLY A 185 29.33 -22.61 8.13
CA GLY A 185 29.31 -22.42 6.68
C GLY A 185 28.05 -21.72 6.12
N ASP A 186 27.05 -21.51 6.94
CA ASP A 186 25.82 -20.79 6.55
C ASP A 186 26.02 -19.28 6.43
N THR A 187 25.21 -18.68 5.60
CA THR A 187 25.03 -17.22 5.54
C THR A 187 23.64 -16.82 6.00
N TYR A 188 23.46 -15.57 6.42
CA TYR A 188 22.11 -15.03 6.71
C TYR A 188 21.14 -15.14 5.54
N ILE A 189 21.66 -15.19 4.31
CA ILE A 189 20.84 -15.40 3.11
C ILE A 189 20.30 -16.83 3.06
N ASP A 190 21.12 -17.82 3.44
CA ASP A 190 20.73 -19.24 3.42
C ASP A 190 19.63 -19.48 4.46
N VAL A 191 19.84 -19.04 5.71
CA VAL A 191 18.85 -19.16 6.78
C VAL A 191 17.57 -18.40 6.47
N LYS A 192 17.68 -17.16 5.94
CA LYS A 192 16.54 -16.40 5.46
C LYS A 192 15.74 -17.15 4.40
N ASN A 193 16.40 -17.81 3.46
CA ASN A 193 15.71 -18.58 2.42
C ASN A 193 14.96 -19.78 3.01
N GLY A 194 15.55 -20.48 4.00
CA GLY A 194 14.86 -21.53 4.76
C GLY A 194 13.62 -20.98 5.48
N PHE A 195 13.75 -19.90 6.23
CA PHE A 195 12.65 -19.23 6.88
C PHE A 195 11.53 -18.83 5.89
N LYS A 196 11.90 -18.32 4.72
CA LYS A 196 10.95 -17.97 3.67
C LYS A 196 10.16 -19.18 3.18
N GLU A 197 10.85 -20.30 2.91
CA GLU A 197 10.20 -21.54 2.46
C GLU A 197 9.22 -22.06 3.52
N GLU A 198 9.61 -22.02 4.79
CA GLU A 198 8.76 -22.40 5.91
C GLU A 198 7.55 -21.47 6.02
N PHE A 199 7.76 -20.16 6.02
CA PHE A 199 6.68 -19.17 6.03
C PHE A 199 5.69 -19.38 4.88
N GLU A 200 6.16 -19.57 3.65
CA GLU A 200 5.28 -19.82 2.49
C GLU A 200 4.53 -21.16 2.62
N SER A 201 5.13 -22.16 3.27
CA SER A 201 4.48 -23.46 3.52
C SER A 201 3.37 -23.37 4.55
N GLU A 202 3.52 -22.54 5.58
CA GLU A 202 2.53 -22.35 6.64
C GLU A 202 1.36 -21.46 6.22
N ILE A 203 1.61 -20.41 5.46
CA ILE A 203 0.53 -19.48 5.05
C ILE A 203 -0.36 -20.06 3.94
N SER A 204 0.18 -20.91 3.06
CA SER A 204 -0.55 -21.44 1.90
C SER A 204 -1.77 -22.31 2.26
N PRO A 205 -1.69 -23.28 3.20
CA PRO A 205 -2.82 -24.14 3.60
C PRO A 205 -3.99 -23.35 4.19
N VAL A 206 -3.73 -22.23 4.87
CA VAL A 206 -4.76 -21.39 5.47
C VAL A 206 -5.30 -20.32 4.51
N GLY A 207 -4.87 -20.39 3.24
CA GLY A 207 -5.47 -19.64 2.13
C GLY A 207 -4.86 -18.28 1.85
N PHE A 208 -3.68 -17.97 2.40
CA PHE A 208 -2.89 -16.84 1.95
C PHE A 208 -2.16 -17.16 0.65
N LEU A 209 -1.95 -16.15 -0.15
CA LEU A 209 -1.19 -16.21 -1.40
C LEU A 209 -0.16 -15.08 -1.41
N VAL A 210 0.96 -15.33 -2.05
CA VAL A 210 2.03 -14.35 -2.28
C VAL A 210 2.04 -13.98 -3.78
N PRO A 211 1.27 -12.98 -4.22
CA PRO A 211 1.27 -12.55 -5.63
C PRO A 211 2.64 -12.10 -6.11
N LYS A 212 3.45 -11.51 -5.23
CA LYS A 212 4.78 -11.00 -5.55
C LYS A 212 5.63 -10.87 -4.29
N SER A 213 6.92 -11.15 -4.42
CA SER A 213 7.95 -10.81 -3.43
C SER A 213 9.04 -9.97 -4.08
N TYR A 214 9.72 -9.18 -3.27
CA TYR A 214 10.82 -8.32 -3.68
C TYR A 214 11.99 -8.49 -2.72
N THR A 215 13.20 -8.57 -3.27
CA THR A 215 14.44 -8.48 -2.53
C THR A 215 15.13 -7.17 -2.89
N TYR A 216 15.44 -6.36 -1.90
CA TYR A 216 16.10 -5.08 -2.07
C TYR A 216 17.55 -5.19 -1.61
N GLU A 217 18.49 -5.05 -2.54
CA GLU A 217 19.90 -4.91 -2.21
C GLU A 217 20.19 -3.50 -1.70
N HIS A 218 20.78 -3.43 -0.51
CA HIS A 218 21.16 -2.17 0.12
C HIS A 218 22.31 -2.38 1.12
N ASP A 219 23.29 -1.48 1.14
CA ASP A 219 24.52 -1.63 1.94
C ASP A 219 24.30 -1.71 3.45
N ALA A 220 23.19 -1.18 3.95
CA ALA A 220 22.86 -1.18 5.38
C ALA A 220 22.26 -2.51 5.90
N TYR A 221 21.95 -3.45 5.01
CA TYR A 221 21.26 -4.69 5.37
C TYR A 221 22.03 -5.93 4.91
N ASP A 222 21.94 -7.02 5.66
CA ASP A 222 22.31 -8.34 5.19
C ASP A 222 21.26 -8.84 4.21
N PHE A 223 19.97 -8.56 4.48
CA PHE A 223 18.87 -8.74 3.55
C PHE A 223 17.71 -7.81 3.91
N PHE A 224 16.88 -7.51 2.90
CA PHE A 224 15.65 -6.76 3.04
C PHE A 224 14.65 -7.26 1.99
N ASP A 225 13.66 -8.03 2.45
CA ASP A 225 12.65 -8.65 1.59
C ASP A 225 11.26 -8.13 1.95
N THR A 226 10.41 -8.00 0.96
CA THR A 226 9.00 -7.67 1.17
C THR A 226 8.12 -8.66 0.40
N TYR A 227 7.02 -9.05 1.03
CA TYR A 227 6.05 -9.99 0.48
C TYR A 227 4.72 -9.28 0.35
N SER A 228 4.14 -9.30 -0.85
CA SER A 228 2.77 -8.86 -1.05
C SER A 228 1.86 -10.06 -0.79
N ILE A 229 0.98 -9.97 0.20
CA ILE A 229 0.18 -11.10 0.69
C ILE A 229 -1.30 -10.78 0.59
N ILE A 230 -2.09 -11.76 0.13
CA ILE A 230 -3.55 -11.64 0.02
C ILE A 230 -4.25 -12.92 0.49
N ARG A 231 -5.37 -12.76 1.20
CA ARG A 231 -6.30 -13.82 1.54
C ARG A 231 -7.67 -13.51 0.92
N PHE A 232 -8.11 -14.31 -0.05
CA PHE A 232 -9.35 -14.03 -0.76
C PHE A 232 -10.59 -14.09 0.13
N ASN A 233 -10.58 -14.94 1.16
CA ASN A 233 -11.68 -15.02 2.12
C ASN A 233 -11.86 -13.74 2.94
N ALA A 234 -10.84 -12.89 3.05
CA ALA A 234 -10.96 -11.56 3.65
C ALA A 234 -11.42 -10.52 2.62
N ILE A 235 -10.70 -10.41 1.50
CA ILE A 235 -10.96 -9.32 0.55
C ILE A 235 -12.29 -9.48 -0.21
N TYR A 236 -12.79 -10.71 -0.41
CA TYR A 236 -14.06 -10.94 -1.09
C TYR A 236 -15.24 -10.29 -0.37
N PRO A 237 -15.52 -10.56 0.91
CA PRO A 237 -16.62 -9.89 1.63
C PRO A 237 -16.37 -8.39 1.81
N VAL A 238 -15.12 -7.96 2.08
CA VAL A 238 -14.78 -6.54 2.23
C VAL A 238 -15.11 -5.78 0.94
N SER A 239 -14.64 -6.26 -0.21
CA SER A 239 -14.78 -5.56 -1.49
C SER A 239 -16.22 -5.34 -1.93
N LYS A 240 -17.18 -6.05 -1.33
CA LYS A 240 -18.60 -5.90 -1.67
C LYS A 240 -19.11 -4.49 -1.42
N ASN A 241 -18.83 -3.96 -0.25
CA ASN A 241 -19.27 -2.63 0.18
C ASN A 241 -18.10 -1.62 0.19
N HIS A 242 -16.86 -2.12 0.23
CA HIS A 242 -15.63 -1.33 0.33
C HIS A 242 -14.67 -1.69 -0.81
N PRO A 243 -15.00 -1.34 -2.07
CA PRO A 243 -14.12 -1.62 -3.20
C PRO A 243 -12.79 -0.85 -3.12
N ASP A 244 -12.72 0.19 -2.32
CA ASP A 244 -11.54 0.99 -1.99
C ASP A 244 -10.54 0.28 -1.07
N ALA A 245 -10.89 -0.89 -0.51
CA ALA A 245 -10.00 -1.71 0.31
C ALA A 245 -8.69 -2.13 -0.40
N GLY A 246 -8.62 -1.98 -1.72
CA GLY A 246 -7.38 -2.19 -2.46
C GLY A 246 -6.25 -1.22 -2.11
N ALA A 247 -6.53 -0.15 -1.34
CA ALA A 247 -5.50 0.66 -0.73
C ALA A 247 -4.68 -0.10 0.33
N TYR A 248 -5.21 -1.21 0.86
CA TYR A 248 -4.63 -2.03 1.91
C TYR A 248 -4.35 -3.49 1.48
N ALA A 249 -4.93 -3.93 0.35
CA ALA A 249 -4.85 -5.32 -0.10
C ALA A 249 -4.35 -5.42 -1.55
N PRO A 250 -3.37 -6.27 -1.83
CA PRO A 250 -2.59 -7.10 -0.89
C PRO A 250 -1.84 -6.28 0.16
N PHE A 251 -1.65 -6.78 1.37
CA PHE A 251 -0.80 -6.12 2.38
C PHE A 251 0.66 -6.57 2.25
N SER A 252 1.59 -5.73 2.73
CA SER A 252 3.02 -6.04 2.67
C SER A 252 3.51 -6.57 4.00
N VAL A 253 4.23 -7.70 3.99
CA VAL A 253 5.07 -8.16 5.10
C VAL A 253 6.51 -7.84 4.74
N VAL A 254 7.23 -7.16 5.61
CA VAL A 254 8.67 -6.93 5.48
C VAL A 254 9.43 -7.83 6.41
N ILE A 255 10.53 -8.40 5.92
CA ILE A 255 11.50 -9.19 6.70
C ILE A 255 12.87 -8.61 6.40
N TYR A 256 13.57 -8.15 7.42
CA TYR A 256 14.89 -7.56 7.22
C TYR A 256 15.84 -7.81 8.38
N LYS A 257 17.14 -7.80 8.08
CA LYS A 257 18.23 -7.79 9.06
C LYS A 257 19.23 -6.71 8.69
N LYS A 258 19.52 -5.83 9.64
CA LYS A 258 20.57 -4.82 9.46
C LYS A 258 21.94 -5.43 9.63
N LYS A 259 22.91 -4.93 8.88
CA LYS A 259 24.31 -5.31 9.09
C LYS A 259 24.77 -4.90 10.49
N GLY A 260 25.39 -5.86 11.19
CA GLY A 260 25.89 -5.66 12.54
C GLY A 260 24.82 -5.70 13.64
N ASP A 261 23.58 -6.00 13.29
CA ASP A 261 22.50 -6.37 14.21
C ASP A 261 22.30 -7.89 14.12
N GLU A 262 22.04 -8.56 15.22
CA GLU A 262 21.73 -10.01 15.23
C GLU A 262 20.24 -10.26 15.01
N THR A 263 19.44 -9.24 15.32
CA THR A 263 17.98 -9.33 15.27
C THR A 263 17.44 -9.26 13.83
N VAL A 264 16.61 -10.24 13.50
CA VAL A 264 15.73 -10.22 12.32
C VAL A 264 14.40 -9.60 12.70
N HIS A 265 13.95 -8.64 11.91
CA HIS A 265 12.70 -7.95 12.11
C HIS A 265 11.68 -8.38 11.05
N ILE A 266 10.46 -8.65 11.50
CA ILE A 266 9.31 -8.98 10.66
C ILE A 266 8.20 -8.01 11.04
N ALA A 267 7.60 -7.34 10.06
CA ALA A 267 6.52 -6.41 10.34
C ALA A 267 5.50 -6.32 9.20
N TYR A 268 4.25 -6.05 9.55
CA TYR A 268 3.20 -5.76 8.57
C TYR A 268 2.16 -4.78 9.13
N PRO A 269 1.45 -4.02 8.26
CA PRO A 269 0.34 -3.19 8.69
C PRO A 269 -0.77 -4.06 9.29
N SER A 270 -1.20 -3.77 10.52
CA SER A 270 -2.25 -4.54 11.18
C SER A 270 -3.52 -4.57 10.34
N ILE A 271 -3.93 -5.76 9.91
CA ILE A 271 -5.06 -5.95 8.98
C ILE A 271 -6.37 -5.44 9.60
N SER A 272 -6.49 -5.55 10.92
CA SER A 272 -7.65 -5.07 11.67
C SER A 272 -7.90 -3.56 11.53
N ASN A 273 -6.90 -2.77 11.12
CA ASN A 273 -7.07 -1.34 10.86
C ASN A 273 -7.98 -1.06 9.66
N TRP A 274 -8.14 -2.02 8.73
CA TRP A 274 -9.08 -1.88 7.63
C TRP A 274 -10.52 -1.66 8.10
N ILE A 275 -10.88 -2.27 9.24
CA ILE A 275 -12.22 -2.17 9.83
C ILE A 275 -12.58 -0.71 10.11
N ASP A 276 -11.65 0.03 10.70
CA ASP A 276 -11.88 1.44 11.04
C ASP A 276 -11.72 2.36 9.83
N ASP A 277 -10.64 2.17 9.09
CA ASP A 277 -10.29 3.06 7.98
C ASP A 277 -11.29 2.97 6.81
N LEU A 278 -11.96 1.84 6.67
CA LEU A 278 -13.01 1.61 5.67
C LEU A 278 -14.43 1.76 6.26
N ASP A 279 -14.55 2.04 7.55
CA ASP A 279 -15.83 2.12 8.28
C ASP A 279 -16.68 0.85 8.13
N ILE A 280 -16.03 -0.33 8.19
CA ILE A 280 -16.69 -1.63 8.02
C ILE A 280 -17.59 -1.89 9.24
N LYS A 281 -18.86 -2.17 8.99
CA LYS A 281 -19.87 -2.42 10.05
C LYS A 281 -20.52 -3.79 9.95
N GLU A 282 -20.33 -4.47 8.85
CA GLU A 282 -20.88 -5.81 8.62
C GLU A 282 -20.12 -6.85 9.46
N GLU A 283 -20.79 -7.44 10.43
CA GLU A 283 -20.20 -8.38 11.40
C GLU A 283 -19.43 -9.53 10.72
N ALA A 284 -20.01 -10.13 9.67
CA ALA A 284 -19.35 -11.22 8.93
C ALA A 284 -18.04 -10.75 8.26
N THR A 285 -18.01 -9.51 7.77
CA THR A 285 -16.82 -8.92 7.16
C THR A 285 -15.76 -8.60 8.22
N ILE A 286 -16.18 -8.04 9.37
CA ILE A 286 -15.30 -7.78 10.51
C ILE A 286 -14.65 -9.09 10.98
N ASN A 287 -15.42 -10.15 11.11
CA ASN A 287 -14.93 -11.45 11.55
C ASN A 287 -13.91 -12.04 10.56
N ALA A 288 -14.17 -11.95 9.25
CA ALA A 288 -13.23 -12.43 8.22
C ALA A 288 -11.89 -11.66 8.23
N VAL A 289 -11.92 -10.35 8.50
CA VAL A 289 -10.71 -9.51 8.62
C VAL A 289 -9.94 -9.86 9.88
N ARG A 290 -10.62 -10.01 11.03
CA ARG A 290 -9.99 -10.40 12.30
C ARG A 290 -9.38 -11.79 12.23
N GLU A 291 -10.12 -12.77 11.74
CA GLU A 291 -9.61 -14.13 11.53
C GLU A 291 -8.35 -14.13 10.67
N THR A 292 -8.29 -13.27 9.65
CA THR A 292 -7.11 -13.16 8.80
C THR A 292 -5.92 -12.55 9.55
N GLN A 293 -6.17 -11.55 10.43
CA GLN A 293 -5.14 -10.98 11.30
C GLN A 293 -4.60 -12.04 12.28
N ASP A 294 -5.50 -12.77 12.94
CA ASP A 294 -5.14 -13.73 13.96
C ASP A 294 -4.32 -14.88 13.35
N MET A 295 -4.76 -15.45 12.22
CA MET A 295 -4.01 -16.50 11.52
C MET A 295 -2.58 -16.06 11.13
N MET A 296 -2.41 -14.84 10.61
CA MET A 296 -1.08 -14.34 10.25
C MET A 296 -0.21 -14.16 11.49
N LYS A 297 -0.81 -13.71 12.58
CA LYS A 297 -0.14 -13.52 13.84
C LYS A 297 0.33 -14.85 14.42
N ASP A 298 -0.57 -15.84 14.51
CA ASP A 298 -0.27 -17.18 15.05
C ASP A 298 0.89 -17.83 14.28
N ILE A 299 0.86 -17.79 12.94
CA ILE A 299 1.95 -18.34 12.09
C ILE A 299 3.30 -17.64 12.37
N LEU A 300 3.29 -16.31 12.45
CA LEU A 300 4.55 -15.59 12.69
C LEU A 300 5.04 -15.73 14.14
N GLU A 301 4.15 -15.88 15.11
CA GLU A 301 4.53 -16.24 16.50
C GLU A 301 5.23 -17.61 16.51
N GLU A 302 4.67 -18.65 15.87
CA GLU A 302 5.27 -19.98 15.79
C GLU A 302 6.63 -20.00 15.10
N LEU A 303 6.78 -19.23 14.03
CA LEU A 303 8.03 -19.15 13.27
C LEU A 303 9.15 -18.31 13.93
N THR A 304 8.80 -17.55 14.98
CA THR A 304 9.75 -16.66 15.66
C THR A 304 10.04 -17.05 17.10
N GLU A 305 9.38 -18.12 17.63
CA GLU A 305 9.70 -18.74 18.93
C GLU A 305 10.97 -19.60 18.84
#